data_8e028b34bfda1f25c7c338f3205cba87
#
_entry.id   8e028b34bfda1f25c7c338f3205cba87
#
_cell.length_a   1.000
_cell.length_b   1.000
_cell.length_c   1.000
_cell.angle_alpha   90.00
_cell.angle_beta   90.00
_cell.angle_gamma   90.00
#
_symmetry.space_group_name_H-M   'P 1'
#
loop_
_entity.id
_entity.type
_entity.pdbx_description
1 polymer ?
#
loop_
_entity_poly.entity_id
_entity_poly.type
_entity_poly.pdbx_seq_one_letter_code
_entity_poly.pdbx_strand_id
1 'polypeptide(L)'
;MLPLSLIEKMARDLKIAPLNIIREHLEMETLYYLSQSKLSENLIFYGGTALRLAYNSFRFSEDLDFLFIKKLKDSKKELSQALKLVAANNPGVKVEEIFDKRQTLFGLLHIKHELLKHPIRIKIEICKKKNGVETENTLLISPTSNKEIIFPTATSESIFKAKKEAIKNRETARDWFDFWYLANKLKSEEKINKKFPFAEKEFKNELKRWLPQDKWKIIDTIIKFYES
;
A
#
# COMPACT_ATOMS: atom_id res chain seq x y z
N MET A 1 12.64 5.57 -13.38
CA MET A 1 11.78 4.50 -13.96
C MET A 1 12.64 3.29 -14.28
N LEU A 2 12.22 2.08 -13.97
CA LEU A 2 12.94 0.84 -14.29
C LEU A 2 13.01 0.60 -15.81
N PRO A 3 14.10 0.00 -16.32
CA PRO A 3 14.17 -0.48 -17.70
C PRO A 3 13.10 -1.53 -18.01
N LEU A 4 12.57 -1.52 -19.24
CA LEU A 4 11.54 -2.45 -19.71
C LEU A 4 11.89 -3.93 -19.43
N SER A 5 13.09 -4.35 -19.85
CA SER A 5 13.55 -5.73 -19.67
C SER A 5 13.61 -6.17 -18.21
N LEU A 6 13.91 -5.23 -17.30
CA LEU A 6 13.95 -5.49 -15.86
C LEU A 6 12.55 -5.65 -15.29
N ILE A 7 11.59 -4.81 -15.71
CA ILE A 7 10.18 -4.94 -15.30
C ILE A 7 9.62 -6.29 -15.75
N GLU A 8 9.86 -6.68 -17.01
CA GLU A 8 9.42 -7.97 -17.53
C GLU A 8 10.07 -9.16 -16.80
N LYS A 9 11.36 -9.07 -16.51
CA LYS A 9 12.06 -10.08 -15.71
C LYS A 9 11.43 -10.21 -14.33
N MET A 10 11.28 -9.09 -13.60
CA MET A 10 10.69 -9.08 -12.26
C MET A 10 9.24 -9.61 -12.28
N ALA A 11 8.45 -9.26 -13.29
CA ALA A 11 7.08 -9.74 -13.43
C ALA A 11 7.03 -11.28 -13.58
N ARG A 12 7.97 -11.87 -14.35
CA ARG A 12 8.10 -13.33 -14.45
C ARG A 12 8.58 -13.96 -13.16
N ASP A 13 9.62 -13.43 -12.54
CA ASP A 13 10.24 -13.97 -11.32
C ASP A 13 9.28 -13.91 -10.13
N LEU A 14 8.56 -12.80 -9.96
CA LEU A 14 7.57 -12.60 -8.90
C LEU A 14 6.17 -13.12 -9.29
N LYS A 15 6.00 -13.64 -10.50
CA LYS A 15 4.73 -14.20 -11.02
C LYS A 15 3.53 -13.27 -10.86
N ILE A 16 3.74 -11.98 -11.12
CA ILE A 16 2.73 -10.92 -10.99
C ILE A 16 2.72 -10.05 -12.25
N ALA A 17 1.60 -9.36 -12.51
CA ALA A 17 1.48 -8.48 -13.66
C ALA A 17 2.50 -7.32 -13.63
N PRO A 18 3.10 -6.92 -14.77
CA PRO A 18 4.03 -5.79 -14.86
C PRO A 18 3.52 -4.49 -14.23
N LEU A 19 2.22 -4.27 -14.28
CA LEU A 19 1.55 -3.14 -13.61
C LEU A 19 1.88 -3.04 -12.12
N ASN A 20 1.91 -4.17 -11.41
CA ASN A 20 2.22 -4.18 -9.97
C ASN A 20 3.70 -3.89 -9.72
N ILE A 21 4.61 -4.32 -10.61
CA ILE A 21 6.04 -3.99 -10.53
C ILE A 21 6.27 -2.48 -10.71
N ILE A 22 5.65 -1.88 -11.74
CA ILE A 22 5.74 -0.45 -12.01
C ILE A 22 5.20 0.37 -10.84
N ARG A 23 4.05 -0.04 -10.30
CA ARG A 23 3.40 0.63 -9.18
C ARG A 23 4.26 0.57 -7.92
N GLU A 24 4.68 -0.62 -7.47
CA GLU A 24 5.48 -0.80 -6.26
C GLU A 24 6.84 -0.07 -6.37
N HIS A 25 7.46 -0.06 -7.56
CA HIS A 25 8.66 0.75 -7.80
C HIS A 25 8.40 2.24 -7.54
N LEU A 26 7.32 2.79 -8.08
CA LEU A 26 6.97 4.21 -7.90
C LEU A 26 6.46 4.53 -6.49
N GLU A 27 5.86 3.58 -5.80
CA GLU A 27 5.55 3.68 -4.37
C GLU A 27 6.85 3.82 -3.55
N MET A 28 7.87 3.00 -3.82
CA MET A 28 9.18 3.12 -3.19
C MET A 28 9.89 4.44 -3.53
N GLU A 29 9.82 4.90 -4.78
CA GLU A 29 10.33 6.23 -5.16
C GLU A 29 9.61 7.35 -4.37
N THR A 30 8.30 7.25 -4.22
CA THR A 30 7.50 8.24 -3.48
C THR A 30 7.86 8.23 -1.99
N LEU A 31 7.97 7.05 -1.39
CA LEU A 31 8.39 6.88 0.01
C LEU A 31 9.80 7.44 0.23
N TYR A 32 10.73 7.22 -0.71
CA TYR A 32 12.07 7.76 -0.63
C TYR A 32 12.07 9.29 -0.60
N TYR A 33 11.39 9.96 -1.51
CA TYR A 33 11.35 11.43 -1.51
C TYR A 33 10.54 12.00 -0.33
N LEU A 34 9.51 11.29 0.15
CA LEU A 34 8.83 11.66 1.37
C LEU A 34 9.73 11.53 2.60
N SER A 35 10.56 10.48 2.68
CA SER A 35 11.50 10.31 3.81
C SER A 35 12.56 11.40 3.88
N GLN A 36 12.89 12.03 2.75
CA GLN A 36 13.81 13.17 2.68
C GLN A 36 13.15 14.54 2.92
N SER A 37 11.82 14.59 3.03
CA SER A 37 11.07 15.81 3.26
C SER A 37 10.88 16.09 4.75
N LYS A 38 10.56 17.34 5.10
CA LYS A 38 10.18 17.72 6.46
C LYS A 38 8.89 17.07 6.95
N LEU A 39 8.15 16.40 6.06
CA LEU A 39 6.96 15.64 6.45
C LEU A 39 7.31 14.35 7.16
N SER A 40 8.46 13.72 6.87
CA SER A 40 8.78 12.35 7.31
C SER A 40 8.58 12.13 8.81
N GLU A 41 9.06 13.06 9.64
CA GLU A 41 8.96 12.98 11.11
C GLU A 41 7.52 13.16 11.63
N ASN A 42 6.61 13.63 10.78
CA ASN A 42 5.22 13.92 11.12
C ASN A 42 4.22 12.99 10.46
N LEU A 43 4.72 11.97 9.74
CA LEU A 43 3.92 10.94 9.08
C LEU A 43 4.13 9.58 9.71
N ILE A 44 3.06 8.81 9.76
CA ILE A 44 3.09 7.38 10.07
C ILE A 44 2.62 6.66 8.82
N PHE A 45 3.46 5.81 8.25
CA PHE A 45 3.10 4.95 7.14
C PHE A 45 2.15 3.86 7.61
N TYR A 46 1.10 3.58 6.83
CA TYR A 46 -0.04 2.80 7.27
C TYR A 46 -0.70 2.09 6.08
N GLY A 47 -1.63 1.19 6.30
CA GLY A 47 -2.44 0.60 5.24
C GLY A 47 -1.85 -0.63 4.57
N GLY A 48 -2.36 -0.96 3.37
CA GLY A 48 -2.01 -2.18 2.65
C GLY A 48 -0.58 -2.19 2.11
N THR A 49 -0.08 -1.05 1.65
CA THR A 49 1.30 -0.94 1.16
C THR A 49 2.31 -0.99 2.31
N ALA A 50 1.95 -0.48 3.51
CA ALA A 50 2.76 -0.68 4.71
C ALA A 50 2.85 -2.16 5.09
N LEU A 51 1.75 -2.93 5.00
CA LEU A 51 1.81 -4.38 5.22
C LEU A 51 2.74 -5.08 4.22
N ARG A 52 2.75 -4.64 2.98
CA ARG A 52 3.60 -5.19 1.92
C ARG A 52 5.07 -4.92 2.19
N LEU A 53 5.45 -3.66 2.42
CA LEU A 53 6.83 -3.21 2.43
C LEU A 53 7.50 -3.35 3.80
N ALA A 54 6.75 -3.21 4.91
CA ALA A 54 7.28 -3.29 6.27
C ALA A 54 7.09 -4.68 6.90
N TYR A 55 5.99 -5.37 6.57
CA TYR A 55 5.62 -6.61 7.25
C TYR A 55 5.60 -7.84 6.35
N ASN A 56 6.15 -7.75 5.14
CA ASN A 56 6.34 -8.85 4.19
C ASN A 56 5.03 -9.52 3.72
N SER A 57 3.93 -8.77 3.65
CA SER A 57 2.72 -9.28 3.00
C SER A 57 3.02 -9.55 1.51
N PHE A 58 2.63 -10.71 1.03
CA PHE A 58 2.83 -11.07 -0.38
C PHE A 58 1.75 -10.48 -1.31
N ARG A 59 0.74 -9.77 -0.77
CA ARG A 59 -0.25 -9.03 -1.54
C ARG A 59 0.29 -7.66 -1.94
N PHE A 60 0.33 -7.41 -3.24
CA PHE A 60 0.61 -6.07 -3.79
C PHE A 60 -0.51 -5.09 -3.44
N SER A 61 -0.20 -3.81 -3.42
CA SER A 61 -1.12 -2.73 -3.07
C SER A 61 -1.09 -1.63 -4.14
N GLU A 62 -1.86 -0.55 -3.96
CA GLU A 62 -1.97 0.48 -5.00
C GLU A 62 -1.89 1.92 -4.50
N ASP A 63 -2.11 2.13 -3.21
CA ASP A 63 -2.16 3.46 -2.60
C ASP A 63 -1.13 3.58 -1.47
N LEU A 64 -0.68 4.80 -1.20
CA LEU A 64 0.16 5.14 -0.07
C LEU A 64 -0.67 5.88 0.98
N ASP A 65 -0.97 5.18 2.06
CA ASP A 65 -1.75 5.71 3.17
C ASP A 65 -0.85 6.15 4.32
N PHE A 66 -1.11 7.34 4.86
CA PHE A 66 -0.38 7.87 6.01
C PHE A 66 -1.33 8.49 7.03
N LEU A 67 -0.83 8.59 8.26
CA LEU A 67 -1.48 9.33 9.33
C LEU A 67 -0.56 10.48 9.77
N PHE A 68 -1.13 11.68 9.99
CA PHE A 68 -0.38 12.76 10.61
C PHE A 68 -0.16 12.49 12.10
N ILE A 69 1.08 12.57 12.57
CA ILE A 69 1.37 12.78 14.01
C ILE A 69 0.94 14.19 14.37
N LYS A 70 1.42 15.16 13.58
CA LYS A 70 1.06 16.57 13.66
C LYS A 70 1.05 17.17 12.26
N LYS A 71 -0.03 17.84 11.88
CA LYS A 71 -0.11 18.54 10.60
C LYS A 71 0.74 19.81 10.66
N LEU A 72 1.69 19.95 9.75
CA LEU A 72 2.53 21.14 9.62
C LEU A 72 1.82 22.19 8.75
N LYS A 73 2.12 23.49 8.97
CA LYS A 73 1.58 24.61 8.19
C LYS A 73 1.86 24.44 6.69
N ASP A 74 3.07 24.00 6.33
CA ASP A 74 3.53 23.85 4.96
C ASP A 74 3.39 22.42 4.38
N SER A 75 2.58 21.55 5.02
CA SER A 75 2.42 20.15 4.61
C SER A 75 2.10 19.96 3.12
N LYS A 76 1.25 20.82 2.55
CA LYS A 76 0.91 20.78 1.11
C LYS A 76 2.13 21.08 0.23
N LYS A 77 2.94 22.06 0.61
CA LYS A 77 4.15 22.47 -0.11
C LYS A 77 5.19 21.34 -0.08
N GLU A 78 5.43 20.75 1.09
CA GLU A 78 6.36 19.64 1.27
C GLU A 78 5.92 18.41 0.45
N LEU A 79 4.65 18.02 0.50
CA LEU A 79 4.12 16.94 -0.33
C LEU A 79 4.32 17.25 -1.83
N SER A 80 3.99 18.48 -2.25
CA SER A 80 4.16 18.90 -3.64
C SER A 80 5.61 18.80 -4.11
N GLN A 81 6.57 19.19 -3.28
CA GLN A 81 7.99 19.10 -3.61
C GLN A 81 8.44 17.64 -3.74
N ALA A 82 8.06 16.77 -2.80
CA ALA A 82 8.37 15.34 -2.88
C ALA A 82 7.80 14.70 -4.16
N LEU A 83 6.52 14.94 -4.47
CA LEU A 83 5.90 14.37 -5.68
C LEU A 83 6.48 14.94 -6.99
N LYS A 84 6.88 16.19 -7.01
CA LYS A 84 7.60 16.78 -8.16
C LYS A 84 8.95 16.12 -8.39
N LEU A 85 9.68 15.75 -7.32
CA LEU A 85 10.94 15.02 -7.44
C LEU A 85 10.71 13.60 -7.98
N VAL A 86 9.65 12.91 -7.56
CA VAL A 86 9.24 11.62 -8.16
C VAL A 86 9.01 11.78 -9.67
N ALA A 87 8.22 12.79 -10.08
CA ALA A 87 7.91 13.03 -11.48
C ALA A 87 9.14 13.41 -12.30
N ALA A 88 10.03 14.24 -11.77
CA ALA A 88 11.26 14.67 -12.44
C ALA A 88 12.23 13.52 -12.71
N ASN A 89 12.28 12.52 -11.81
CA ASN A 89 13.20 11.38 -11.91
C ASN A 89 12.58 10.14 -12.58
N ASN A 90 11.29 10.19 -12.94
CA ASN A 90 10.59 9.06 -13.54
C ASN A 90 9.82 9.50 -14.80
N PRO A 91 10.38 9.32 -16.01
CA PRO A 91 9.70 9.62 -17.26
C PRO A 91 8.31 8.94 -17.32
N GLY A 92 7.29 9.67 -17.79
CA GLY A 92 5.91 9.22 -17.85
C GLY A 92 5.10 9.43 -16.57
N VAL A 93 5.72 9.89 -15.49
CA VAL A 93 5.03 10.25 -14.23
C VAL A 93 4.73 11.75 -14.19
N LYS A 94 3.51 12.10 -13.78
CA LYS A 94 3.08 13.49 -13.58
C LYS A 94 2.34 13.63 -12.27
N VAL A 95 2.50 14.77 -11.61
CA VAL A 95 1.64 15.15 -10.47
C VAL A 95 0.33 15.63 -11.05
N GLU A 96 -0.76 14.90 -10.79
CA GLU A 96 -2.10 15.24 -11.32
C GLU A 96 -2.80 16.25 -10.41
N GLU A 97 -2.82 15.97 -9.11
CA GLU A 97 -3.55 16.79 -8.14
C GLU A 97 -2.90 16.78 -6.76
N ILE A 98 -3.07 17.89 -6.02
CA ILE A 98 -2.75 17.98 -4.60
C ILE A 98 -3.81 18.81 -3.89
N PHE A 99 -4.55 18.18 -2.97
CA PHE A 99 -5.57 18.83 -2.15
C PHE A 99 -5.17 18.88 -0.69
N ASP A 100 -5.43 19.97 -0.03
CA ASP A 100 -5.31 20.09 1.42
C ASP A 100 -6.69 20.42 2.00
N LYS A 101 -7.35 19.40 2.56
CA LYS A 101 -8.62 19.53 3.29
C LYS A 101 -8.35 19.53 4.80
N ARG A 102 -9.38 19.90 5.57
CA ARG A 102 -9.28 20.00 7.04
C ARG A 102 -8.74 18.72 7.70
N GLN A 103 -9.12 17.55 7.21
CA GLN A 103 -8.79 16.25 7.82
C GLN A 103 -7.83 15.40 6.99
N THR A 104 -7.59 15.76 5.73
CA THR A 104 -6.84 14.94 4.78
C THR A 104 -6.01 15.81 3.86
N LEU A 105 -4.72 15.49 3.73
CA LEU A 105 -3.87 15.96 2.64
C LEU A 105 -3.77 14.85 1.61
N PHE A 106 -3.99 15.16 0.36
CA PHE A 106 -4.09 14.21 -0.73
C PHE A 106 -3.17 14.60 -1.87
N GLY A 107 -2.49 13.63 -2.45
CA GLY A 107 -1.71 13.77 -3.67
C GLY A 107 -2.01 12.64 -4.65
N LEU A 108 -1.95 12.93 -5.94
CA LEU A 108 -2.21 11.96 -7.01
C LEU A 108 -1.11 12.01 -8.05
N LEU A 109 -0.46 10.88 -8.28
CA LEU A 109 0.46 10.66 -9.38
C LEU A 109 -0.27 9.96 -10.52
N HIS A 110 -0.13 10.47 -11.73
CA HIS A 110 -0.59 9.87 -12.97
C HIS A 110 0.61 9.27 -13.71
N ILE A 111 0.53 8.00 -14.08
CA ILE A 111 1.63 7.22 -14.65
C ILE A 111 1.24 6.69 -16.01
N LYS A 112 2.03 7.03 -17.04
CA LYS A 112 1.99 6.41 -18.35
C LYS A 112 3.26 5.58 -18.56
N HIS A 113 3.10 4.36 -19.05
CA HIS A 113 4.22 3.47 -19.35
C HIS A 113 3.83 2.56 -20.52
N GLU A 114 4.77 2.19 -21.39
CA GLU A 114 4.54 1.39 -22.59
C GLU A 114 3.96 0.00 -22.30
N LEU A 115 4.29 -0.62 -21.15
CA LEU A 115 3.73 -1.89 -20.71
C LEU A 115 2.28 -1.78 -20.17
N LEU A 116 1.76 -0.57 -20.01
CA LEU A 116 0.43 -0.34 -19.47
C LEU A 116 -0.56 -0.03 -20.60
N LYS A 117 -1.60 -0.85 -20.71
CA LYS A 117 -2.69 -0.61 -21.67
C LYS A 117 -3.40 0.73 -21.43
N HIS A 118 -3.52 1.13 -20.17
CA HIS A 118 -4.09 2.40 -19.75
C HIS A 118 -3.22 3.02 -18.65
N PRO A 119 -3.18 4.35 -18.55
CA PRO A 119 -2.50 5.02 -17.45
C PRO A 119 -3.02 4.54 -16.10
N ILE A 120 -2.14 4.46 -15.12
CA ILE A 120 -2.50 4.16 -13.74
C ILE A 120 -2.30 5.38 -12.85
N ARG A 121 -2.88 5.31 -11.65
CA ARG A 121 -2.73 6.33 -10.63
C ARG A 121 -2.18 5.70 -9.35
N ILE A 122 -1.39 6.48 -8.61
CA ILE A 122 -0.99 6.20 -7.24
C ILE A 122 -1.54 7.33 -6.39
N LYS A 123 -2.38 6.99 -5.45
CA LYS A 123 -2.95 7.93 -4.49
C LYS A 123 -2.07 7.98 -3.25
N ILE A 124 -1.75 9.18 -2.81
CA ILE A 124 -1.09 9.47 -1.54
C ILE A 124 -2.11 10.14 -0.65
N GLU A 125 -2.53 9.46 0.41
CA GLU A 125 -3.54 9.95 1.33
C GLU A 125 -2.98 10.06 2.75
N ILE A 126 -3.00 11.27 3.30
CA ILE A 126 -2.48 11.55 4.63
C ILE A 126 -3.63 12.04 5.50
N CYS A 127 -4.11 11.20 6.39
CA CYS A 127 -5.25 11.47 7.26
C CYS A 127 -4.82 11.88 8.66
N LYS A 128 -5.74 12.51 9.43
CA LYS A 128 -5.53 12.77 10.85
C LYS A 128 -5.31 11.44 11.59
N LYS A 129 -4.31 11.41 12.49
CA LYS A 129 -4.02 10.23 13.31
C LYS A 129 -5.26 9.84 14.12
N LYS A 130 -5.58 8.54 14.11
CA LYS A 130 -6.57 7.96 15.01
C LYS A 130 -5.93 7.65 16.36
N ASN A 131 -6.71 7.73 17.43
CA ASN A 131 -6.26 7.34 18.75
C ASN A 131 -5.89 5.85 18.80
N GLY A 132 -4.90 5.49 19.63
CA GLY A 132 -4.48 4.11 19.83
C GLY A 132 -3.64 3.50 18.70
N VAL A 133 -3.11 4.31 17.78
CA VAL A 133 -2.14 3.83 16.76
C VAL A 133 -0.74 3.89 17.35
N GLU A 134 -0.18 2.73 17.62
CA GLU A 134 1.22 2.54 18.00
C GLU A 134 2.10 2.53 16.75
N THR A 135 3.34 2.98 16.88
CA THR A 135 4.26 3.18 15.76
C THR A 135 5.66 2.73 16.11
N GLU A 136 6.39 2.28 15.09
CA GLU A 136 7.80 1.93 15.16
C GLU A 136 8.54 2.42 13.91
N ASN A 137 9.85 2.62 14.00
CA ASN A 137 10.67 2.88 12.82
C ASN A 137 10.97 1.55 12.14
N THR A 138 10.50 1.39 10.92
CA THR A 138 10.60 0.13 10.17
C THR A 138 11.42 0.33 8.90
N LEU A 139 12.27 -0.63 8.59
CA LEU A 139 12.96 -0.70 7.31
C LEU A 139 12.00 -1.17 6.23
N LEU A 140 11.72 -0.30 5.27
CA LEU A 140 10.90 -0.60 4.09
C LEU A 140 11.81 -1.09 2.97
N ILE A 141 11.52 -2.26 2.46
CA ILE A 141 12.24 -2.88 1.34
C ILE A 141 11.26 -3.43 0.30
N SER A 142 11.70 -3.45 -0.94
CA SER A 142 10.94 -4.05 -2.05
C SER A 142 11.89 -4.67 -3.07
N PRO A 143 11.54 -5.83 -3.65
CA PRO A 143 12.31 -6.40 -4.75
C PRO A 143 12.27 -5.52 -6.01
N THR A 144 11.36 -4.54 -6.10
CA THR A 144 11.23 -3.63 -7.25
C THR A 144 12.06 -2.36 -7.12
N SER A 145 12.83 -2.23 -6.03
CA SER A 145 13.65 -1.05 -5.74
C SER A 145 14.97 -1.45 -5.09
N ASN A 146 16.02 -0.70 -5.36
CA ASN A 146 17.30 -0.77 -4.64
C ASN A 146 17.36 0.18 -3.44
N LYS A 147 16.26 0.87 -3.13
CA LYS A 147 16.18 1.81 -2.00
C LYS A 147 15.76 1.07 -0.74
N GLU A 148 16.47 1.34 0.32
CA GLU A 148 16.13 0.94 1.69
C GLU A 148 15.75 2.20 2.46
N ILE A 149 14.56 2.23 3.04
CA ILE A 149 13.99 3.43 3.64
C ILE A 149 13.56 3.12 5.07
N ILE A 150 14.10 3.83 6.04
CA ILE A 150 13.56 3.79 7.41
C ILE A 150 12.45 4.82 7.50
N PHE A 151 11.24 4.38 7.90
CA PHE A 151 10.08 5.25 8.00
C PHE A 151 9.23 4.93 9.24
N PRO A 152 8.69 5.96 9.94
CA PRO A 152 7.74 5.72 11.02
C PRO A 152 6.50 4.99 10.48
N THR A 153 6.24 3.79 10.94
CA THR A 153 5.19 2.89 10.42
C THR A 153 4.29 2.45 11.58
N ALA A 154 3.00 2.34 11.32
CA ALA A 154 2.07 1.76 12.29
C ALA A 154 2.43 0.29 12.55
N THR A 155 2.43 -0.14 13.81
CA THR A 155 2.71 -1.55 14.17
C THR A 155 1.73 -2.51 13.50
N SER A 156 2.14 -3.77 13.32
CA SER A 156 1.27 -4.81 12.75
C SER A 156 -0.03 -4.96 13.52
N GLU A 157 0.01 -4.83 14.85
CA GLU A 157 -1.15 -4.85 15.74
C GLU A 157 -2.09 -3.67 15.51
N SER A 158 -1.53 -2.47 15.31
CA SER A 158 -2.32 -1.29 14.99
C SER A 158 -3.02 -1.41 13.64
N ILE A 159 -2.32 -1.95 12.63
CA ILE A 159 -2.91 -2.20 11.31
C ILE A 159 -3.97 -3.31 11.40
N PHE A 160 -3.74 -4.35 12.20
CA PHE A 160 -4.70 -5.43 12.43
C PHE A 160 -6.03 -4.91 12.99
N LYS A 161 -5.96 -4.11 14.07
CA LYS A 161 -7.14 -3.45 14.66
C LYS A 161 -7.89 -2.60 13.62
N ALA A 162 -7.14 -1.86 12.79
CA ALA A 162 -7.71 -1.02 11.76
C ALA A 162 -8.37 -1.83 10.62
N LYS A 163 -7.80 -2.97 10.21
CA LYS A 163 -8.40 -3.87 9.22
C LYS A 163 -9.68 -4.52 9.74
N LYS A 164 -9.70 -4.91 11.01
CA LYS A 164 -10.91 -5.40 11.68
C LYS A 164 -12.04 -4.36 11.65
N GLU A 165 -11.72 -3.10 11.90
CA GLU A 165 -12.70 -2.01 11.83
C GLU A 165 -13.13 -1.69 10.40
N ALA A 166 -12.20 -1.73 9.44
CA ALA A 166 -12.51 -1.51 8.03
C ALA A 166 -13.52 -2.54 7.49
N ILE A 167 -13.38 -3.81 7.84
CA ILE A 167 -14.29 -4.90 7.42
C ILE A 167 -15.72 -4.67 7.92
N LYS A 168 -15.91 -4.04 9.07
CA LYS A 168 -17.25 -3.70 9.55
C LYS A 168 -17.96 -2.68 8.65
N ASN A 169 -17.19 -1.74 8.09
CA ASN A 169 -17.69 -0.56 7.40
C ASN A 169 -17.69 -0.68 5.87
N ARG A 170 -16.92 -1.60 5.31
CA ARG A 170 -16.80 -1.80 3.85
C ARG A 170 -16.56 -3.27 3.50
N GLU A 171 -16.86 -3.63 2.25
CA GLU A 171 -16.70 -4.99 1.72
C GLU A 171 -15.67 -4.96 0.59
N THR A 172 -14.38 -5.18 0.95
CA THR A 172 -13.30 -5.30 -0.02
C THR A 172 -12.50 -6.58 0.27
N ALA A 173 -12.29 -7.42 -0.72
CA ALA A 173 -11.55 -8.67 -0.55
C ALA A 173 -10.13 -8.44 0.00
N ARG A 174 -9.52 -7.29 -0.31
CA ARG A 174 -8.21 -6.89 0.21
C ARG A 174 -8.17 -6.75 1.72
N ASP A 175 -9.20 -6.18 2.35
CA ASP A 175 -9.24 -6.02 3.81
C ASP A 175 -9.42 -7.37 4.52
N TRP A 176 -10.21 -8.27 3.95
CA TRP A 176 -10.37 -9.64 4.45
C TRP A 176 -9.07 -10.43 4.31
N PHE A 177 -8.36 -10.28 3.18
CA PHE A 177 -7.02 -10.85 3.03
C PHE A 177 -6.04 -10.30 4.09
N ASP A 178 -5.99 -8.98 4.26
CA ASP A 178 -5.07 -8.31 5.18
C ASP A 178 -5.34 -8.73 6.63
N PHE A 179 -6.61 -8.85 7.02
CA PHE A 179 -6.99 -9.36 8.34
C PHE A 179 -6.52 -10.82 8.53
N TRP A 180 -6.82 -11.69 7.57
CA TRP A 180 -6.37 -13.08 7.61
C TRP A 180 -4.84 -13.18 7.72
N TYR A 181 -4.12 -12.41 6.91
CA TYR A 181 -2.67 -12.38 6.91
C TYR A 181 -2.11 -11.98 8.28
N LEU A 182 -2.65 -10.92 8.87
CA LEU A 182 -2.23 -10.41 10.17
C LEU A 182 -2.64 -11.34 11.32
N ALA A 183 -3.83 -11.95 11.29
CA ALA A 183 -4.26 -12.92 12.28
C ALA A 183 -3.25 -14.09 12.35
N ASN A 184 -2.83 -14.62 11.20
CA ASN A 184 -1.83 -15.69 11.15
C ASN A 184 -0.44 -15.20 11.60
N LYS A 185 0.00 -14.02 11.17
CA LYS A 185 1.30 -13.44 11.52
C LYS A 185 1.42 -13.19 13.02
N LEU A 186 0.37 -12.65 13.63
CA LEU A 186 0.29 -12.31 15.06
C LEU A 186 -0.16 -13.50 15.93
N LYS A 187 -0.47 -14.65 15.33
CA LYS A 187 -1.05 -15.82 16.01
C LYS A 187 -2.30 -15.44 16.83
N SER A 188 -3.11 -14.56 16.29
CA SER A 188 -4.33 -14.05 16.93
C SER A 188 -5.50 -15.01 16.69
N GLU A 189 -6.22 -15.34 17.76
CA GLU A 189 -7.47 -16.09 17.70
C GLU A 189 -8.70 -15.20 17.46
N GLU A 190 -8.47 -13.89 17.24
CA GLU A 190 -9.57 -12.95 16.99
C GLU A 190 -10.32 -13.29 15.70
N LYS A 191 -11.65 -13.37 15.83
CA LYS A 191 -12.56 -13.59 14.69
C LYS A 191 -13.29 -12.30 14.31
N ILE A 192 -13.75 -12.24 13.07
CA ILE A 192 -14.62 -11.18 12.57
C ILE A 192 -16.06 -11.60 12.85
N ASN A 193 -16.76 -10.78 13.63
CA ASN A 193 -18.21 -10.98 13.86
C ASN A 193 -19.02 -10.35 12.70
N LYS A 194 -18.79 -10.84 11.49
CA LYS A 194 -19.52 -10.48 10.27
C LYS A 194 -19.47 -11.66 9.32
N LYS A 195 -20.60 -12.01 8.74
CA LYS A 195 -20.67 -13.07 7.71
C LYS A 195 -19.78 -12.70 6.53
N PHE A 196 -19.04 -13.66 6.00
CA PHE A 196 -18.24 -13.49 4.77
C PHE A 196 -19.14 -13.07 3.60
N PRO A 197 -18.94 -11.88 2.99
CA PRO A 197 -19.94 -11.30 2.09
C PRO A 197 -19.76 -11.68 0.61
N PHE A 198 -18.66 -12.36 0.25
CA PHE A 198 -18.29 -12.57 -1.15
C PHE A 198 -18.76 -13.94 -1.67
N ALA A 199 -19.18 -13.96 -2.93
CA ALA A 199 -19.17 -15.18 -3.70
C ALA A 199 -17.70 -15.63 -3.95
N GLU A 200 -17.43 -16.92 -3.88
CA GLU A 200 -16.09 -17.50 -4.04
C GLU A 200 -15.37 -17.01 -5.30
N LYS A 201 -16.08 -17.03 -6.44
CA LYS A 201 -15.54 -16.59 -7.74
C LYS A 201 -15.15 -15.10 -7.72
N GLU A 202 -15.95 -14.27 -7.10
CA GLU A 202 -15.71 -12.82 -7.00
C GLU A 202 -14.48 -12.54 -6.14
N PHE A 203 -14.40 -13.13 -4.95
CA PHE A 203 -13.28 -13.01 -4.04
C PHE A 203 -11.96 -13.47 -4.69
N LYS A 204 -11.99 -14.65 -5.35
CA LYS A 204 -10.84 -15.16 -6.11
C LYS A 204 -10.39 -14.20 -7.20
N ASN A 205 -11.32 -13.66 -7.99
CA ASN A 205 -10.99 -12.76 -9.10
C ASN A 205 -10.42 -11.43 -8.61
N GLU A 206 -10.92 -10.89 -7.51
CA GLU A 206 -10.39 -9.66 -6.94
C GLU A 206 -8.97 -9.87 -6.41
N LEU A 207 -8.74 -10.91 -5.61
CA LEU A 207 -7.42 -11.17 -5.00
C LEU A 207 -6.35 -11.55 -6.02
N LYS A 208 -6.69 -12.28 -7.08
CA LYS A 208 -5.74 -12.65 -8.15
C LYS A 208 -5.07 -11.45 -8.84
N ARG A 209 -5.67 -10.28 -8.79
CA ARG A 209 -5.07 -9.03 -9.33
C ARG A 209 -3.87 -8.57 -8.50
N TRP A 210 -3.83 -8.95 -7.23
CA TRP A 210 -2.88 -8.45 -6.23
C TRP A 210 -1.93 -9.51 -5.70
N LEU A 211 -2.21 -10.77 -5.97
CA LEU A 211 -1.41 -11.90 -5.50
C LEU A 211 -0.56 -12.49 -6.62
N PRO A 212 0.71 -12.83 -6.34
CA PRO A 212 1.51 -13.67 -7.21
C PRO A 212 0.78 -14.96 -7.56
N GLN A 213 0.94 -15.47 -8.79
CA GLN A 213 0.22 -16.64 -9.27
C GLN A 213 0.50 -17.91 -8.45
N ASP A 214 1.71 -18.06 -7.92
CA ASP A 214 2.08 -19.18 -7.04
C ASP A 214 1.40 -19.12 -5.67
N LYS A 215 0.82 -17.99 -5.31
CA LYS A 215 0.05 -17.77 -4.06
C LYS A 215 -1.46 -17.95 -4.23
N TRP A 216 -1.96 -18.16 -5.45
CA TRP A 216 -3.40 -18.22 -5.67
C TRP A 216 -4.12 -19.33 -4.90
N LYS A 217 -3.45 -20.47 -4.67
CA LYS A 217 -4.02 -21.59 -3.88
C LYS A 217 -4.36 -21.21 -2.44
N ILE A 218 -3.71 -20.17 -1.90
CA ILE A 218 -3.97 -19.71 -0.53
C ILE A 218 -5.36 -19.06 -0.39
N ILE A 219 -5.96 -18.61 -1.50
CA ILE A 219 -7.29 -17.99 -1.49
C ILE A 219 -8.34 -18.98 -0.98
N ASP A 220 -8.22 -20.26 -1.34
CA ASP A 220 -9.13 -21.31 -0.85
C ASP A 220 -8.99 -21.52 0.66
N THR A 221 -7.77 -21.39 1.20
CA THR A 221 -7.52 -21.44 2.65
C THR A 221 -8.15 -20.24 3.36
N ILE A 222 -8.08 -19.05 2.74
CA ILE A 222 -8.68 -17.82 3.30
C ILE A 222 -10.20 -17.95 3.36
N ILE A 223 -10.84 -18.45 2.30
CA ILE A 223 -12.28 -18.67 2.27
C ILE A 223 -12.70 -19.62 3.40
N LYS A 224 -12.03 -20.78 3.52
CA LYS A 224 -12.29 -21.75 4.60
C LYS A 224 -12.12 -21.15 6.01
N PHE A 225 -11.15 -20.27 6.19
CA PHE A 225 -10.92 -19.58 7.47
C PHE A 225 -12.11 -18.72 7.90
N TYR A 226 -12.89 -18.18 6.96
CA TYR A 226 -14.05 -17.35 7.25
C TYR A 226 -15.38 -18.12 7.26
N GLU A 227 -15.41 -19.33 6.72
CA GLU A 227 -16.57 -20.21 6.73
C GLU A 227 -16.60 -21.16 7.94
N SER A 228 -15.45 -21.28 8.66
CA SER A 228 -15.32 -22.05 9.90
C SER A 228 -15.72 -21.24 11.13
#